data_29809a424671b9e6257b8e2a286d838f
#
_entry.id   29809a424671b9e6257b8e2a286d838f
#
_cell.length_a   1.000
_cell.length_b   1.000
_cell.length_c   1.000
_cell.angle_alpha   90.00
_cell.angle_beta   90.00
_cell.angle_gamma   90.00
#
_symmetry.space_group_name_H-M   'P 1'
#
loop_
_entity.id
_entity.type
_entity.pdbx_description
1 polymer ?
#
loop_
_entity_poly.entity_id
_entity_poly.type
_entity_poly.pdbx_seq_one_letter_code
_entity_poly.pdbx_strand_id
1 'polypeptide(L)'
;QLSWLMYGIKVKDKKEWSRIFNLGIDKFTKKQKRRPKFTPKQLKQIFAKHLEPVYKTKAEQCSTCKGKGTVQRIKVNGEPWSKLSKCSTCKAEGFVYTPLPERAGFSATVTSVMDISEGGFKTDKITLVRLAKTGDEFFKRFVEKITRYNALETYLSTFVDGIKKHTTEKGFLYPSFMQTVTATGRLSSRNPNFQNQPRGSTFPIRKVISSRFDGGKIMEIDFAQLEFRTAVFLAQDKQGMEDIRNGVDVHQYTADIIGCSRQEAKPHTFKPLYGGMSGTENEKKYYSAFLKKYPDIKVWHEKLQDEAIRTKVVTLPTGRQYAFPKAERMSWGGATSSTRIKNYPVQGFATA
;
A
#
# COMPACT_ATOMS: atom_id res chain seq x y z
N GLN A 1 -3.52 4.21 -27.92
CA GLN A 1 -3.59 3.20 -26.82
C GLN A 1 -4.07 1.82 -27.31
N LEU A 2 -5.03 1.74 -28.23
CA LEU A 2 -5.51 0.46 -28.80
C LEU A 2 -4.49 -0.26 -29.67
N SER A 3 -3.61 0.47 -30.35
CA SER A 3 -2.53 -0.13 -31.18
C SER A 3 -1.53 -0.97 -30.38
N TRP A 4 -1.25 -0.61 -29.14
CA TRP A 4 -0.36 -1.35 -28.25
C TRP A 4 -0.90 -2.72 -27.86
N LEU A 5 -2.22 -2.82 -27.69
CA LEU A 5 -2.91 -4.07 -27.35
C LEU A 5 -2.90 -5.06 -28.50
N MET A 6 -2.90 -4.58 -29.74
CA MET A 6 -2.92 -5.44 -30.93
C MET A 6 -1.56 -5.99 -31.34
N TYR A 7 -0.47 -5.30 -31.02
CA TYR A 7 0.84 -5.62 -31.59
C TYR A 7 1.82 -6.31 -30.62
N GLY A 8 1.54 -6.31 -29.33
CA GLY A 8 2.40 -6.90 -28.31
C GLY A 8 3.69 -6.13 -28.04
N ILE A 9 4.39 -6.56 -27.01
CA ILE A 9 5.67 -6.00 -26.56
C ILE A 9 6.73 -7.11 -26.71
N LYS A 10 7.87 -6.80 -27.33
CA LYS A 10 8.96 -7.74 -27.47
C LYS A 10 9.72 -7.91 -26.16
N VAL A 11 10.07 -9.13 -25.84
CA VAL A 11 10.90 -9.47 -24.67
C VAL A 11 12.26 -9.91 -25.17
N LYS A 12 13.31 -9.40 -24.55
CA LYS A 12 14.71 -9.75 -24.86
C LYS A 12 14.95 -11.24 -24.64
N ASP A 13 15.93 -11.79 -25.37
CA ASP A 13 16.24 -13.21 -25.30
C ASP A 13 16.82 -13.65 -23.93
N LYS A 14 16.94 -14.96 -23.71
CA LYS A 14 17.38 -15.55 -22.45
C LYS A 14 18.81 -15.17 -22.06
N LYS A 15 19.71 -14.99 -23.05
CA LYS A 15 21.10 -14.60 -22.80
C LYS A 15 21.16 -13.15 -22.31
N GLU A 16 20.34 -12.29 -22.90
CA GLU A 16 20.24 -10.89 -22.51
C GLU A 16 19.60 -10.73 -21.11
N TRP A 17 18.64 -11.57 -20.75
CA TRP A 17 18.11 -11.65 -19.39
C TRP A 17 19.20 -11.92 -18.38
N SER A 18 20.06 -12.93 -18.64
CA SER A 18 21.17 -13.29 -17.73
C SER A 18 22.11 -12.11 -17.53
N ARG A 19 22.39 -11.37 -18.58
CA ARG A 19 23.25 -10.16 -18.57
C ARG A 19 22.60 -9.00 -17.80
N ILE A 20 21.30 -8.74 -18.03
CA ILE A 20 20.56 -7.64 -17.39
C ILE A 20 20.45 -7.85 -15.88
N PHE A 21 20.18 -9.08 -15.46
CA PHE A 21 19.99 -9.37 -14.04
C PHE A 21 21.30 -9.62 -13.30
N ASN A 22 22.42 -9.73 -14.02
CA ASN A 22 23.71 -10.11 -13.43
C ASN A 22 23.57 -11.34 -12.49
N LEU A 23 22.60 -12.17 -12.79
CA LEU A 23 22.24 -13.37 -12.08
C LEU A 23 22.57 -14.51 -13.02
N GLY A 24 23.40 -15.44 -12.64
CA GLY A 24 23.45 -16.71 -13.34
C GLY A 24 22.07 -17.38 -13.28
N ILE A 25 21.10 -16.88 -14.07
CA ILE A 25 19.71 -17.35 -14.09
C ILE A 25 19.66 -18.87 -14.28
N ASP A 26 20.60 -19.42 -15.04
CA ASP A 26 20.69 -20.86 -15.22
C ASP A 26 21.15 -21.60 -13.97
N LYS A 27 22.01 -21.00 -13.15
CA LYS A 27 22.33 -21.52 -11.79
C LYS A 27 21.18 -21.35 -10.81
N PHE A 28 20.43 -20.28 -10.97
CA PHE A 28 19.28 -19.97 -10.10
C PHE A 28 18.08 -20.86 -10.41
N THR A 29 17.75 -21.08 -11.69
CA THR A 29 16.64 -21.95 -12.10
C THR A 29 16.89 -23.42 -11.80
N LYS A 30 18.12 -23.92 -11.91
CA LYS A 30 18.47 -25.29 -11.49
C LYS A 30 18.38 -25.49 -9.97
N LYS A 31 18.70 -24.47 -9.16
CA LYS A 31 18.51 -24.50 -7.70
C LYS A 31 17.04 -24.29 -7.28
N GLN A 32 16.19 -23.70 -8.11
CA GLN A 32 14.77 -23.45 -7.76
C GLN A 32 13.97 -24.72 -7.48
N LYS A 33 14.31 -25.84 -8.09
CA LYS A 33 13.63 -27.13 -7.82
C LYS A 33 13.77 -27.63 -6.38
N ARG A 34 14.62 -27.01 -5.56
CA ARG A 34 14.90 -27.38 -4.16
C ARG A 34 14.76 -26.24 -3.15
N ARG A 35 14.07 -25.17 -3.48
CA ARG A 35 13.81 -24.11 -2.48
C ARG A 35 12.82 -24.61 -1.43
N PRO A 36 13.16 -24.52 -0.15
CA PRO A 36 12.14 -24.57 0.87
C PRO A 36 11.26 -23.33 0.67
N LYS A 37 10.06 -23.52 0.16
CA LYS A 37 9.03 -22.48 0.18
C LYS A 37 8.65 -22.30 1.64
N PHE A 38 9.16 -21.27 2.28
CA PHE A 38 8.62 -20.85 3.57
C PHE A 38 7.24 -20.27 3.33
N THR A 39 6.23 -21.08 3.56
CA THR A 39 4.86 -20.60 3.59
C THR A 39 4.72 -19.64 4.79
N PRO A 40 3.79 -18.69 4.75
CA PRO A 40 3.48 -17.86 5.93
C PRO A 40 3.24 -18.68 7.19
N LYS A 41 2.68 -19.88 7.06
CA LYS A 41 2.48 -20.84 8.16
C LYS A 41 3.79 -21.35 8.74
N GLN A 42 4.76 -21.72 7.89
CA GLN A 42 6.08 -22.18 8.32
C GLN A 42 6.91 -21.05 8.94
N LEU A 43 6.84 -19.84 8.38
CA LEU A 43 7.46 -18.66 9.01
C LEU A 43 6.84 -18.41 10.39
N LYS A 44 5.51 -18.45 10.52
CA LYS A 44 4.84 -18.33 11.82
C LYS A 44 5.29 -19.40 12.82
N GLN A 45 5.47 -20.65 12.38
CA GLN A 45 5.95 -21.74 13.22
C GLN A 45 7.42 -21.52 13.65
N ILE A 46 8.30 -21.08 12.74
CA ILE A 46 9.68 -20.73 13.07
C ILE A 46 9.71 -19.57 14.06
N PHE A 47 8.92 -18.52 13.82
CA PHE A 47 8.80 -17.38 14.73
C PHE A 47 8.25 -17.81 16.10
N ALA A 48 7.18 -18.61 16.15
CA ALA A 48 6.62 -19.12 17.38
C ALA A 48 7.67 -19.92 18.17
N LYS A 49 8.42 -20.82 17.50
CA LYS A 49 9.45 -21.64 18.15
C LYS A 49 10.60 -20.81 18.72
N HIS A 50 11.03 -19.77 18.04
CA HIS A 50 12.19 -18.97 18.44
C HIS A 50 11.83 -17.72 19.23
N LEU A 51 10.61 -17.18 19.08
CA LEU A 51 10.14 -16.02 19.79
C LEU A 51 9.24 -16.35 20.98
N GLU A 52 8.73 -17.58 21.09
CA GLU A 52 7.89 -18.00 22.19
C GLU A 52 8.50 -17.70 23.57
N PRO A 53 9.80 -17.92 23.79
CA PRO A 53 10.45 -17.52 25.05
C PRO A 53 10.48 -16.00 25.27
N VAL A 54 10.52 -15.22 24.20
CA VAL A 54 10.57 -13.74 24.25
C VAL A 54 9.17 -13.16 24.39
N TYR A 55 8.18 -13.84 23.82
CA TYR A 55 6.80 -13.39 23.76
C TYR A 55 5.87 -14.34 24.50
N LYS A 56 6.27 -14.82 25.65
CA LYS A 56 5.32 -15.40 26.58
C LYS A 56 4.26 -14.32 26.83
N THR A 57 3.08 -14.57 26.33
CA THR A 57 1.94 -13.70 26.54
C THR A 57 0.98 -14.37 27.47
N LYS A 58 0.50 -13.64 28.46
CA LYS A 58 -0.63 -14.09 29.26
C LYS A 58 -1.89 -13.76 28.47
N ALA A 59 -2.62 -14.80 28.08
CA ALA A 59 -3.92 -14.62 27.46
C ALA A 59 -4.95 -14.33 28.56
N GLU A 60 -5.51 -13.15 28.56
CA GLU A 60 -6.61 -12.78 29.43
C GLU A 60 -7.89 -12.63 28.61
N GLN A 61 -9.00 -13.09 29.16
CA GLN A 61 -10.29 -12.92 28.50
C GLN A 61 -10.57 -11.43 28.30
N CYS A 62 -10.90 -11.04 27.09
CA CYS A 62 -11.17 -9.64 26.79
C CYS A 62 -12.34 -9.11 27.62
N SER A 63 -12.09 -8.12 28.45
CA SER A 63 -13.10 -7.50 29.32
C SER A 63 -14.26 -6.85 28.54
N THR A 64 -13.95 -6.31 27.36
CA THR A 64 -14.93 -5.61 26.50
C THR A 64 -15.95 -6.56 25.88
N CYS A 65 -15.53 -7.70 25.36
CA CYS A 65 -16.42 -8.67 24.70
C CYS A 65 -16.65 -9.93 25.51
N LYS A 66 -16.08 -10.03 26.72
CA LYS A 66 -16.17 -11.19 27.59
C LYS A 66 -15.89 -12.51 26.87
N GLY A 67 -14.81 -12.52 26.07
CA GLY A 67 -14.38 -13.70 25.32
C GLY A 67 -15.11 -13.96 24.00
N LYS A 68 -16.17 -13.22 23.66
CA LYS A 68 -16.99 -13.48 22.48
C LYS A 68 -16.37 -13.02 21.17
N GLY A 69 -15.33 -12.20 21.19
CA GLY A 69 -14.71 -11.61 19.99
C GLY A 69 -15.56 -10.56 19.27
N THR A 70 -16.83 -10.45 19.63
CA THR A 70 -17.80 -9.50 19.05
C THR A 70 -18.49 -8.69 20.12
N VAL A 71 -18.90 -7.49 19.79
CA VAL A 71 -19.63 -6.56 20.67
C VAL A 71 -20.87 -6.04 19.97
N GLN A 72 -21.93 -5.85 20.75
CA GLN A 72 -23.11 -5.15 20.32
C GLN A 72 -22.85 -3.65 20.40
N ARG A 73 -22.84 -2.97 19.27
CA ARG A 73 -22.76 -1.50 19.23
C ARG A 73 -24.16 -0.91 19.40
N ILE A 74 -24.22 0.21 20.06
CA ILE A 74 -25.43 0.96 20.27
C ILE A 74 -25.40 2.20 19.36
N LYS A 75 -26.51 2.48 18.70
CA LYS A 75 -26.73 3.69 17.89
C LYS A 75 -26.87 4.91 18.82
N VAL A 76 -26.74 6.09 18.24
CA VAL A 76 -26.91 7.36 18.97
C VAL A 76 -28.28 7.48 19.59
N ASN A 77 -29.32 6.84 19.02
CA ASN A 77 -30.68 6.79 19.53
C ASN A 77 -30.89 5.73 20.62
N GLY A 78 -29.83 5.08 21.12
CA GLY A 78 -29.93 4.07 22.18
C GLY A 78 -30.27 2.65 21.72
N GLU A 79 -30.62 2.43 20.46
CA GLU A 79 -30.93 1.10 19.93
C GLU A 79 -29.68 0.31 19.54
N PRO A 80 -29.66 -1.02 19.72
CA PRO A 80 -28.58 -1.85 19.28
C PRO A 80 -28.57 -1.96 17.75
N TRP A 81 -27.36 -2.00 17.15
CA TRP A 81 -27.22 -2.32 15.74
C TRP A 81 -27.68 -3.76 15.48
N SER A 82 -28.29 -4.02 14.32
CA SER A 82 -28.77 -5.36 13.95
C SER A 82 -27.65 -6.41 13.79
N LYS A 83 -26.40 -5.98 13.59
CA LYS A 83 -25.25 -6.85 13.43
C LYS A 83 -24.22 -6.63 14.53
N LEU A 84 -23.67 -7.74 15.05
CA LEU A 84 -22.54 -7.71 15.95
C LEU A 84 -21.30 -7.16 15.22
N SER A 85 -20.56 -6.28 15.86
CA SER A 85 -19.29 -5.74 15.37
C SER A 85 -18.13 -6.51 15.97
N LYS A 86 -17.03 -6.63 15.24
CA LYS A 86 -15.78 -7.16 15.80
C LYS A 86 -15.36 -6.31 16.99
N CYS A 87 -14.98 -6.95 18.09
CA CYS A 87 -14.43 -6.25 19.25
C CYS A 87 -13.12 -5.56 18.87
N SER A 88 -13.07 -4.24 19.04
CA SER A 88 -11.87 -3.46 18.73
C SER A 88 -10.71 -3.71 19.70
N THR A 89 -11.03 -4.07 20.95
CA THR A 89 -10.05 -4.32 22.01
C THR A 89 -9.24 -5.59 21.74
N CYS A 90 -9.91 -6.70 21.45
CA CYS A 90 -9.26 -7.99 21.18
C CYS A 90 -9.25 -8.36 19.68
N LYS A 91 -9.73 -7.49 18.81
CA LYS A 91 -9.81 -7.68 17.36
C LYS A 91 -10.54 -8.94 16.90
N ALA A 92 -11.57 -9.30 17.61
CA ALA A 92 -12.40 -10.49 17.42
C ALA A 92 -11.77 -11.80 17.92
N GLU A 93 -10.63 -11.76 18.61
CA GLU A 93 -9.99 -12.96 19.16
C GLU A 93 -10.60 -13.46 20.48
N GLY A 94 -11.32 -12.60 21.17
CA GLY A 94 -11.90 -12.92 22.48
C GLY A 94 -10.93 -12.77 23.65
N PHE A 95 -9.64 -12.73 23.39
CA PHE A 95 -8.57 -12.63 24.37
C PHE A 95 -7.66 -11.44 24.10
N VAL A 96 -7.12 -10.87 25.16
CA VAL A 96 -6.08 -9.85 25.12
C VAL A 96 -4.78 -10.49 25.63
N TYR A 97 -3.71 -10.33 24.86
CA TYR A 97 -2.42 -10.90 25.18
C TYR A 97 -1.52 -9.83 25.78
N THR A 98 -1.15 -9.99 27.03
CA THR A 98 -0.21 -9.08 27.69
C THR A 98 1.20 -9.68 27.61
N PRO A 99 2.18 -8.95 27.04
CA PRO A 99 3.55 -9.43 27.01
C PRO A 99 4.07 -9.64 28.44
N LEU A 100 4.68 -10.80 28.71
CA LEU A 100 5.36 -11.06 29.97
C LEU A 100 6.77 -10.43 29.94
N PRO A 101 7.26 -9.90 31.07
CA PRO A 101 8.55 -9.20 31.12
C PRO A 101 9.75 -10.13 30.98
N GLU A 102 9.60 -11.43 31.11
CA GLU A 102 10.69 -12.39 30.99
C GLU A 102 11.15 -12.57 29.54
N ARG A 103 12.44 -12.43 29.34
CA ARG A 103 13.10 -12.60 28.04
C ARG A 103 13.91 -13.89 28.05
N ALA A 104 13.64 -14.76 27.10
CA ALA A 104 14.56 -15.81 26.71
C ALA A 104 14.53 -15.91 25.18
N GLY A 105 15.67 -15.95 24.52
CA GLY A 105 15.77 -16.01 23.06
C GLY A 105 16.03 -14.66 22.39
N PHE A 106 15.29 -14.29 21.35
CA PHE A 106 15.49 -13.01 20.65
C PHE A 106 15.03 -11.82 21.51
N SER A 107 15.82 -10.75 21.54
CA SER A 107 15.58 -9.56 22.37
C SER A 107 14.59 -8.55 21.73
N ALA A 108 13.62 -9.02 20.98
CA ALA A 108 12.58 -8.15 20.42
C ALA A 108 11.39 -8.03 21.36
N THR A 109 10.80 -6.85 21.47
CA THR A 109 9.64 -6.58 22.32
C THR A 109 8.39 -6.39 21.46
N VAL A 110 7.30 -7.10 21.81
CA VAL A 110 5.98 -6.82 21.22
C VAL A 110 5.45 -5.52 21.81
N THR A 111 5.31 -4.52 20.98
CA THR A 111 4.81 -3.20 21.37
C THR A 111 3.30 -3.07 21.21
N SER A 112 2.65 -4.04 20.56
CA SER A 112 1.22 -3.99 20.28
C SER A 112 0.63 -5.39 20.08
N VAL A 113 -0.56 -5.62 20.65
CA VAL A 113 -1.40 -6.81 20.37
C VAL A 113 -1.69 -6.98 18.87
N MET A 114 -1.57 -5.89 18.09
CA MET A 114 -1.73 -5.93 16.64
C MET A 114 -0.68 -6.76 15.92
N ASP A 115 0.44 -7.05 16.56
CA ASP A 115 1.53 -7.83 15.99
C ASP A 115 1.36 -9.33 16.20
N ILE A 116 0.41 -9.70 17.05
CA ILE A 116 0.08 -11.08 17.37
C ILE A 116 -1.12 -11.51 16.52
N SER A 117 -1.06 -12.70 15.98
CA SER A 117 -2.19 -13.36 15.28
C SER A 117 -2.34 -14.76 15.80
N GLU A 118 -3.48 -15.39 15.53
CA GLU A 118 -3.70 -16.79 15.82
C GLU A 118 -2.55 -17.65 15.26
N GLY A 119 -1.89 -18.41 16.14
CA GLY A 119 -0.70 -19.20 15.81
C GLY A 119 0.61 -18.42 15.73
N GLY A 120 0.74 -17.24 16.38
CA GLY A 120 1.99 -16.50 16.54
C GLY A 120 1.98 -15.06 16.03
N PHE A 121 3.12 -14.61 15.50
CA PHE A 121 3.30 -13.24 15.05
C PHE A 121 2.85 -13.01 13.62
N LYS A 122 2.41 -11.79 13.34
CA LYS A 122 2.28 -11.33 11.96
C LYS A 122 3.65 -11.27 11.31
N THR A 123 3.74 -11.77 10.09
CA THR A 123 4.97 -11.82 9.30
C THR A 123 4.93 -10.87 8.10
N ASP A 124 4.03 -9.88 8.14
CA ASP A 124 4.02 -8.83 7.13
C ASP A 124 5.23 -7.90 7.29
N LYS A 125 5.62 -7.25 6.20
CA LYS A 125 6.82 -6.40 6.14
C LYS A 125 6.84 -5.31 7.21
N ILE A 126 5.69 -4.70 7.51
CA ILE A 126 5.59 -3.59 8.46
C ILE A 126 5.87 -4.10 9.87
N THR A 127 5.24 -5.21 10.24
CA THR A 127 5.45 -5.86 11.54
C THR A 127 6.90 -6.32 11.70
N LEU A 128 7.48 -6.98 10.70
CA LEU A 128 8.87 -7.43 10.74
C LEU A 128 9.86 -6.27 10.92
N VAL A 129 9.70 -5.19 10.16
CA VAL A 129 10.56 -4.00 10.28
C VAL A 129 10.43 -3.35 11.65
N ARG A 130 9.23 -3.30 12.21
CA ARG A 130 9.00 -2.75 13.54
C ARG A 130 9.64 -3.63 14.62
N LEU A 131 9.45 -4.92 14.58
CA LEU A 131 10.07 -5.86 15.49
C LEU A 131 11.61 -5.81 15.42
N ALA A 132 12.16 -5.63 14.22
CA ALA A 132 13.61 -5.49 14.04
C ALA A 132 14.19 -4.26 14.75
N LYS A 133 13.43 -3.17 14.89
CA LYS A 133 13.88 -1.96 15.60
C LYS A 133 14.11 -2.20 17.09
N THR A 134 13.36 -3.12 17.70
CA THR A 134 13.44 -3.44 19.12
C THR A 134 14.22 -4.73 19.39
N GLY A 135 14.64 -5.44 18.35
CA GLY A 135 15.38 -6.70 18.45
C GLY A 135 16.89 -6.50 18.60
N ASP A 136 17.57 -7.58 19.00
CA ASP A 136 19.02 -7.64 18.99
C ASP A 136 19.57 -7.67 17.54
N GLU A 137 20.88 -7.60 17.43
CA GLU A 137 21.57 -7.56 16.12
C GLU A 137 21.35 -8.85 15.30
N PHE A 138 21.24 -9.99 15.97
CA PHE A 138 20.93 -11.26 15.30
C PHE A 138 19.54 -11.22 14.69
N PHE A 139 18.55 -10.73 15.44
CA PHE A 139 17.17 -10.63 14.97
C PHE A 139 17.02 -9.61 13.83
N LYS A 140 17.70 -8.46 13.92
CA LYS A 140 17.75 -7.48 12.83
C LYS A 140 18.26 -8.11 11.53
N ARG A 141 19.42 -8.78 11.58
CA ARG A 141 20.00 -9.49 10.42
C ARG A 141 19.08 -10.58 9.88
N PHE A 142 18.39 -11.29 10.76
CA PHE A 142 17.43 -12.31 10.37
C PHE A 142 16.24 -11.72 9.63
N VAL A 143 15.65 -10.63 10.14
CA VAL A 143 14.55 -9.91 9.49
C VAL A 143 14.98 -9.33 8.15
N GLU A 144 16.17 -8.76 8.05
CA GLU A 144 16.72 -8.27 6.77
C GLU A 144 16.82 -9.37 5.73
N LYS A 145 17.37 -10.53 6.12
CA LYS A 145 17.49 -11.69 5.22
C LYS A 145 16.15 -12.22 4.78
N ILE A 146 15.16 -12.34 5.67
CA ILE A 146 13.81 -12.79 5.33
C ILE A 146 13.11 -11.77 4.44
N THR A 147 13.21 -10.50 4.76
CA THR A 147 12.61 -9.44 3.94
C THR A 147 13.18 -9.44 2.53
N ARG A 148 14.51 -9.59 2.42
CA ARG A 148 15.19 -9.71 1.11
C ARG A 148 14.78 -10.99 0.38
N TYR A 149 14.68 -12.12 1.09
CA TYR A 149 14.23 -13.38 0.52
C TYR A 149 12.81 -13.27 -0.05
N ASN A 150 11.87 -12.72 0.71
CA ASN A 150 10.49 -12.52 0.28
C ASN A 150 10.39 -11.58 -0.93
N ALA A 151 11.21 -10.52 -0.94
CA ALA A 151 11.29 -9.61 -2.09
C ALA A 151 11.80 -10.31 -3.35
N LEU A 152 12.84 -11.13 -3.22
CA LEU A 152 13.40 -11.93 -4.32
C LEU A 152 12.42 -13.00 -4.81
N GLU A 153 11.75 -13.69 -3.90
CA GLU A 153 10.75 -14.70 -4.23
C GLU A 153 9.57 -14.08 -5.00
N THR A 154 9.05 -12.96 -4.53
CA THR A 154 8.01 -12.20 -5.24
C THR A 154 8.50 -11.75 -6.60
N TYR A 155 9.74 -11.25 -6.68
CA TYR A 155 10.30 -10.80 -7.94
C TYR A 155 10.42 -11.92 -8.96
N LEU A 156 10.93 -13.06 -8.55
CA LEU A 156 11.10 -14.21 -9.44
C LEU A 156 9.76 -14.82 -9.86
N SER A 157 8.88 -15.10 -8.91
CA SER A 157 7.61 -15.78 -9.19
C SER A 157 6.60 -14.89 -9.93
N THR A 158 6.51 -13.62 -9.53
CA THR A 158 5.50 -12.71 -10.10
C THR A 158 5.98 -12.04 -11.37
N PHE A 159 7.22 -11.55 -11.38
CA PHE A 159 7.69 -10.75 -12.51
C PHE A 159 8.47 -11.58 -13.53
N VAL A 160 9.46 -12.35 -13.10
CA VAL A 160 10.29 -13.12 -14.06
C VAL A 160 9.49 -14.28 -14.66
N ASP A 161 8.93 -15.14 -13.81
CA ASP A 161 8.16 -16.29 -14.27
C ASP A 161 6.82 -15.86 -14.89
N GLY A 162 6.21 -14.78 -14.35
CA GLY A 162 5.01 -14.17 -14.92
C GLY A 162 5.22 -13.66 -16.35
N ILE A 163 6.34 -12.97 -16.62
CA ILE A 163 6.66 -12.53 -17.98
C ILE A 163 6.94 -13.74 -18.87
N LYS A 164 7.78 -14.69 -18.42
CA LYS A 164 8.08 -15.91 -19.20
C LYS A 164 6.83 -16.70 -19.58
N LYS A 165 5.90 -16.87 -18.62
CA LYS A 165 4.65 -17.62 -18.82
C LYS A 165 3.76 -17.01 -19.92
N HIS A 166 3.79 -15.68 -20.03
CA HIS A 166 2.91 -14.95 -20.96
C HIS A 166 3.64 -14.49 -22.23
N THR A 167 4.94 -14.77 -22.36
CA THR A 167 5.69 -14.51 -23.58
C THR A 167 5.41 -15.58 -24.61
N THR A 168 5.02 -15.18 -25.81
CA THR A 168 4.83 -16.10 -26.95
C THR A 168 6.17 -16.69 -27.42
N GLU A 169 6.13 -17.75 -28.23
CA GLU A 169 7.33 -18.34 -28.84
C GLU A 169 8.13 -17.32 -29.67
N LYS A 170 7.45 -16.38 -30.30
CA LYS A 170 8.06 -15.27 -31.05
C LYS A 170 8.60 -14.13 -30.19
N GLY A 171 8.58 -14.26 -28.85
CA GLY A 171 9.10 -13.25 -27.92
C GLY A 171 8.18 -12.04 -27.67
N PHE A 172 6.90 -12.11 -28.01
CA PHE A 172 5.95 -11.03 -27.77
C PHE A 172 5.15 -11.23 -26.50
N LEU A 173 4.77 -10.10 -25.87
CA LEU A 173 3.86 -10.03 -24.72
C LEU A 173 2.62 -9.22 -25.07
N TYR A 174 1.46 -9.74 -24.66
CA TYR A 174 0.15 -9.11 -24.88
C TYR A 174 -0.58 -8.96 -23.53
N PRO A 175 -0.21 -7.95 -22.71
CA PRO A 175 -0.89 -7.74 -21.44
C PRO A 175 -2.35 -7.33 -21.68
N SER A 176 -3.24 -7.84 -20.85
CA SER A 176 -4.66 -7.44 -20.87
C SER A 176 -4.85 -6.22 -19.98
N PHE A 177 -5.46 -5.16 -20.52
CA PHE A 177 -5.87 -3.97 -19.77
C PHE A 177 -7.39 -3.94 -19.61
N MET A 178 -7.84 -3.76 -18.38
CA MET A 178 -9.26 -3.76 -18.03
C MET A 178 -9.65 -2.37 -17.52
N GLN A 179 -10.71 -1.81 -18.07
CA GLN A 179 -11.18 -0.45 -17.76
C GLN A 179 -12.16 -0.40 -16.57
N THR A 180 -12.84 -1.50 -16.27
CA THR A 180 -13.98 -1.51 -15.34
C THR A 180 -13.68 -2.15 -13.98
N VAL A 181 -12.42 -2.51 -13.70
CA VAL A 181 -12.06 -3.23 -12.47
C VAL A 181 -11.84 -2.29 -11.28
N THR A 182 -11.29 -1.10 -11.52
CA THR A 182 -11.01 -0.15 -10.45
C THR A 182 -12.17 0.81 -10.23
N ALA A 183 -12.52 1.09 -8.98
CA ALA A 183 -13.58 2.04 -8.65
C ALA A 183 -13.29 3.47 -9.19
N THR A 184 -12.01 3.84 -9.29
CA THR A 184 -11.56 5.16 -9.73
C THR A 184 -11.47 5.31 -11.25
N GLY A 185 -11.66 4.24 -12.04
CA GLY A 185 -11.53 4.26 -13.49
C GLY A 185 -10.10 4.10 -14.01
N ARG A 186 -9.12 3.93 -13.12
CA ARG A 186 -7.77 3.56 -13.55
C ARG A 186 -7.81 2.22 -14.29
N LEU A 187 -6.97 2.06 -15.31
CA LEU A 187 -6.77 0.77 -15.94
C LEU A 187 -6.19 -0.22 -14.93
N SER A 188 -6.61 -1.46 -15.03
CA SER A 188 -5.98 -2.59 -14.33
C SER A 188 -5.32 -3.50 -15.35
N SER A 189 -4.12 -3.99 -15.08
CA SER A 189 -3.38 -4.85 -16.00
C SER A 189 -3.21 -6.26 -15.44
N ARG A 190 -3.36 -7.27 -16.32
CA ARG A 190 -3.12 -8.69 -16.00
C ARG A 190 -2.50 -9.43 -17.19
N ASN A 191 -1.94 -10.59 -16.91
CA ASN A 191 -1.44 -11.57 -17.88
C ASN A 191 -0.35 -11.02 -18.85
N PRO A 192 0.77 -10.49 -18.38
CA PRO A 192 1.15 -10.18 -17.01
C PRO A 192 0.70 -8.79 -16.56
N ASN A 193 0.78 -8.50 -15.23
CA ASN A 193 0.50 -7.16 -14.73
C ASN A 193 1.68 -6.22 -15.03
N PHE A 194 1.49 -5.29 -15.98
CA PHE A 194 2.49 -4.31 -16.38
C PHE A 194 2.52 -3.05 -15.51
N GLN A 195 1.48 -2.81 -14.73
CA GLN A 195 1.38 -1.62 -13.87
C GLN A 195 2.15 -1.76 -12.56
N ASN A 196 2.44 -3.01 -12.13
CA ASN A 196 3.14 -3.29 -10.88
C ASN A 196 4.63 -3.62 -11.07
N GLN A 197 5.20 -3.36 -12.25
CA GLN A 197 6.61 -3.65 -12.50
C GLN A 197 7.52 -2.83 -11.59
N PRO A 198 8.48 -3.48 -10.86
CA PRO A 198 9.37 -2.77 -9.95
C PRO A 198 10.14 -1.65 -10.67
N ARG A 199 10.31 -0.54 -9.96
CA ARG A 199 11.17 0.58 -10.40
C ARG A 199 12.54 0.45 -9.73
N GLY A 200 13.57 0.95 -10.39
CA GLY A 200 14.92 1.01 -9.85
C GLY A 200 15.86 -0.08 -10.36
N SER A 201 17.10 -0.03 -9.88
CA SER A 201 18.20 -0.88 -10.34
C SER A 201 18.24 -2.25 -9.67
N THR A 202 17.68 -2.37 -8.46
CA THR A 202 17.72 -3.63 -7.67
C THR A 202 16.99 -4.78 -8.38
N PHE A 203 15.88 -4.46 -9.06
CA PHE A 203 15.07 -5.42 -9.81
C PHE A 203 14.76 -4.87 -11.20
N PRO A 204 15.74 -4.93 -12.14
CA PRO A 204 15.65 -4.22 -13.42
C PRO A 204 14.79 -4.94 -14.46
N ILE A 205 13.61 -5.48 -14.06
CA ILE A 205 12.73 -6.26 -14.94
C ILE A 205 12.28 -5.46 -16.17
N ARG A 206 12.12 -4.13 -16.03
CA ARG A 206 11.73 -3.26 -17.14
C ARG A 206 12.74 -3.27 -18.30
N LYS A 207 14.01 -3.56 -18.01
CA LYS A 207 15.07 -3.63 -19.03
C LYS A 207 14.96 -4.82 -19.98
N VAL A 208 14.16 -5.85 -19.63
CA VAL A 208 13.90 -6.98 -20.53
C VAL A 208 12.86 -6.68 -21.60
N ILE A 209 12.11 -5.58 -21.41
CA ILE A 209 11.09 -5.13 -22.35
C ILE A 209 11.74 -4.23 -23.39
N SER A 210 11.48 -4.48 -24.66
CA SER A 210 12.00 -3.69 -25.77
C SER A 210 10.89 -3.33 -26.75
N SER A 211 11.19 -2.39 -27.64
CA SER A 211 10.32 -2.09 -28.77
C SER A 211 10.17 -3.34 -29.65
N ARG A 212 8.98 -3.53 -30.19
CA ARG A 212 8.73 -4.56 -31.22
C ARG A 212 9.35 -4.23 -32.57
N PHE A 213 9.65 -2.97 -32.80
CA PHE A 213 10.27 -2.49 -34.04
C PHE A 213 11.79 -2.50 -33.88
N ASP A 214 12.51 -2.94 -34.93
CA ASP A 214 13.97 -2.92 -34.94
C ASP A 214 14.47 -1.47 -34.87
N GLY A 215 15.44 -1.22 -33.98
CA GLY A 215 15.90 0.14 -33.65
C GLY A 215 14.89 1.04 -32.90
N GLY A 216 13.68 0.55 -32.67
CA GLY A 216 12.64 1.29 -31.97
C GLY A 216 12.94 1.51 -30.50
N LYS A 217 12.34 2.54 -29.93
CA LYS A 217 12.47 2.93 -28.52
C LYS A 217 11.14 2.83 -27.81
N ILE A 218 11.18 2.60 -26.51
CA ILE A 218 10.01 2.76 -25.62
C ILE A 218 10.15 4.12 -24.97
N MET A 219 9.09 4.93 -25.07
CA MET A 219 8.99 6.24 -24.43
C MET A 219 8.07 6.14 -23.23
N GLU A 220 8.52 6.61 -22.07
CA GLU A 220 7.73 6.73 -20.84
C GLU A 220 7.45 8.23 -20.62
N ILE A 221 6.17 8.59 -20.61
CA ILE A 221 5.71 9.97 -20.34
C ILE A 221 4.79 9.90 -19.14
N ASP A 222 5.04 10.73 -18.14
CA ASP A 222 4.25 10.81 -16.91
C ASP A 222 3.93 12.27 -16.57
N PHE A 223 2.74 12.53 -16.07
CA PHE A 223 2.37 13.86 -15.62
C PHE A 223 3.01 14.19 -14.28
N ALA A 224 3.61 15.36 -14.19
CA ALA A 224 4.17 15.83 -12.93
C ALA A 224 3.03 16.19 -11.94
N GLN A 225 3.02 15.53 -10.79
CA GLN A 225 2.13 15.85 -9.66
C GLN A 225 0.64 15.88 -10.02
N LEU A 226 0.17 15.00 -10.91
CA LEU A 226 -1.19 15.02 -11.45
C LEU A 226 -2.25 15.03 -10.35
N GLU A 227 -2.11 14.21 -9.32
CA GLU A 227 -3.08 14.12 -8.22
C GLU A 227 -3.18 15.43 -7.43
N PHE A 228 -2.05 16.12 -7.19
CA PHE A 228 -2.06 17.43 -6.53
C PHE A 228 -2.75 18.49 -7.39
N ARG A 229 -2.40 18.55 -8.68
CA ARG A 229 -3.04 19.47 -9.64
C ARG A 229 -4.55 19.26 -9.71
N THR A 230 -4.97 17.99 -9.76
CA THR A 230 -6.40 17.63 -9.78
C THR A 230 -7.10 18.05 -8.48
N ALA A 231 -6.52 17.80 -7.33
CA ALA A 231 -7.12 18.20 -6.05
C ALA A 231 -7.23 19.70 -5.91
N VAL A 232 -6.19 20.45 -6.29
CA VAL A 232 -6.18 21.91 -6.32
C VAL A 232 -7.26 22.46 -7.25
N PHE A 233 -7.41 21.87 -8.45
CA PHE A 233 -8.44 22.26 -9.40
C PHE A 233 -9.86 21.97 -8.88
N LEU A 234 -10.10 20.78 -8.33
CA LEU A 234 -11.42 20.41 -7.79
C LEU A 234 -11.80 21.22 -6.54
N ALA A 235 -10.82 21.54 -5.70
CA ALA A 235 -11.01 22.36 -4.52
C ALA A 235 -11.09 23.86 -4.83
N GLN A 236 -10.67 24.29 -6.04
CA GLN A 236 -10.47 25.70 -6.43
C GLN A 236 -9.53 26.43 -5.47
N ASP A 237 -8.47 25.73 -5.00
CA ASP A 237 -7.52 26.27 -4.04
C ASP A 237 -6.59 27.30 -4.71
N LYS A 238 -6.74 28.57 -4.29
CA LYS A 238 -6.02 29.70 -4.91
C LYS A 238 -4.51 29.59 -4.73
N GLN A 239 -4.05 29.24 -3.53
CA GLN A 239 -2.62 29.09 -3.24
C GLN A 239 -2.02 27.92 -4.02
N GLY A 240 -2.76 26.82 -4.09
CA GLY A 240 -2.34 25.66 -4.86
C GLY A 240 -2.23 25.96 -6.36
N MET A 241 -3.16 26.75 -6.93
CA MET A 241 -3.07 27.20 -8.32
C MET A 241 -1.86 28.09 -8.57
N GLU A 242 -1.56 29.00 -7.66
CA GLU A 242 -0.39 29.87 -7.73
C GLU A 242 0.91 29.06 -7.65
N ASP A 243 1.02 28.15 -6.69
CA ASP A 243 2.18 27.26 -6.55
C ASP A 243 2.42 26.42 -7.82
N ILE A 244 1.36 25.93 -8.44
CA ILE A 244 1.45 25.17 -9.70
C ILE A 244 1.96 26.07 -10.84
N ARG A 245 1.49 27.31 -10.96
CA ARG A 245 1.95 28.26 -11.99
C ARG A 245 3.41 28.64 -11.79
N ASN A 246 3.83 28.78 -10.52
CA ASN A 246 5.19 29.13 -10.14
C ASN A 246 6.15 27.93 -10.16
N GLY A 247 5.67 26.73 -10.51
CA GLY A 247 6.50 25.52 -10.60
C GLY A 247 7.00 25.00 -9.25
N VAL A 248 6.30 25.29 -8.15
CA VAL A 248 6.68 24.84 -6.81
C VAL A 248 6.75 23.32 -6.74
N ASP A 249 7.89 22.80 -6.28
CA ASP A 249 8.05 21.37 -6.03
C ASP A 249 7.47 20.99 -4.66
N VAL A 250 6.24 20.47 -4.67
CA VAL A 250 5.52 20.07 -3.45
C VAL A 250 6.24 18.94 -2.70
N HIS A 251 7.01 18.10 -3.40
CA HIS A 251 7.80 17.05 -2.73
C HIS A 251 9.00 17.64 -1.99
N GLN A 252 9.64 18.68 -2.56
CA GLN A 252 10.71 19.39 -1.86
C GLN A 252 10.16 20.13 -0.66
N TYR A 253 9.05 20.85 -0.80
CA TYR A 253 8.35 21.49 0.31
C TYR A 253 8.03 20.51 1.45
N THR A 254 7.58 19.29 1.11
CA THR A 254 7.34 18.23 2.08
C THR A 254 8.64 17.79 2.78
N ALA A 255 9.71 17.61 2.01
CA ALA A 255 11.02 17.18 2.49
C ALA A 255 11.59 18.18 3.52
N ASP A 256 11.47 19.47 3.24
CA ASP A 256 11.98 20.56 4.08
C ASP A 256 11.27 20.58 5.46
N ILE A 257 9.96 20.32 5.48
CA ILE A 257 9.20 20.32 6.74
C ILE A 257 9.41 19.02 7.54
N ILE A 258 9.46 17.87 6.87
CA ILE A 258 9.65 16.57 7.54
C ILE A 258 11.11 16.40 8.00
N GLY A 259 12.06 17.03 7.31
CA GLY A 259 13.49 16.87 7.55
C GLY A 259 14.04 15.59 6.94
N CYS A 260 13.67 15.29 5.70
CA CYS A 260 14.11 14.09 4.97
C CYS A 260 14.48 14.42 3.51
N SER A 261 14.99 13.46 2.77
CA SER A 261 15.25 13.65 1.35
C SER A 261 13.96 13.80 0.54
N ARG A 262 14.02 14.49 -0.60
CA ARG A 262 12.91 14.63 -1.54
C ARG A 262 12.31 13.29 -1.96
N GLN A 263 13.13 12.26 -2.09
CA GLN A 263 12.68 10.91 -2.47
C GLN A 263 11.90 10.23 -1.35
N GLU A 264 12.34 10.40 -0.11
CA GLU A 264 11.65 9.89 1.08
C GLU A 264 10.35 10.65 1.37
N ALA A 265 10.28 11.93 1.00
CA ALA A 265 9.09 12.76 1.15
C ALA A 265 7.91 12.35 0.24
N LYS A 266 8.19 11.75 -0.92
CA LYS A 266 7.16 11.42 -1.92
C LYS A 266 5.93 10.65 -1.38
N PRO A 267 6.08 9.59 -0.56
CA PRO A 267 4.93 8.88 0.02
C PRO A 267 4.09 9.73 0.97
N HIS A 268 4.70 10.74 1.58
CA HIS A 268 4.06 11.61 2.57
C HIS A 268 3.35 12.81 1.94
N THR A 269 3.84 13.32 0.82
CA THR A 269 3.34 14.53 0.16
C THR A 269 1.84 14.47 -0.11
N PHE A 270 1.35 13.35 -0.61
CA PHE A 270 -0.06 13.22 -1.00
C PHE A 270 -0.96 12.63 0.09
N LYS A 271 -0.40 12.25 1.24
CA LYS A 271 -1.18 11.70 2.34
C LYS A 271 -2.28 12.66 2.85
N PRO A 272 -2.01 13.97 3.05
CA PRO A 272 -3.06 14.91 3.43
C PRO A 272 -4.10 15.16 2.34
N LEU A 273 -3.77 14.99 1.05
CA LEU A 273 -4.76 15.04 -0.04
C LEU A 273 -5.88 14.01 0.13
N TYR A 274 -5.61 12.92 0.84
CA TYR A 274 -6.57 11.86 1.11
C TYR A 274 -7.04 11.86 2.58
N GLY A 275 -6.75 12.95 3.31
CA GLY A 275 -7.14 13.11 4.70
C GLY A 275 -6.36 12.26 5.69
N GLY A 276 -5.18 11.76 5.31
CA GLY A 276 -4.29 11.07 6.23
C GLY A 276 -3.58 12.03 7.15
N MET A 277 -3.80 11.88 8.48
CA MET A 277 -3.19 12.73 9.51
C MET A 277 -2.32 11.94 10.50
N SER A 278 -2.21 10.62 10.32
CA SER A 278 -1.42 9.75 11.20
C SER A 278 0.03 9.64 10.77
N GLY A 279 0.96 9.56 11.71
CA GLY A 279 2.39 9.43 11.43
C GLY A 279 3.26 9.86 12.59
N THR A 280 4.53 10.05 12.33
CA THR A 280 5.49 10.68 13.26
C THR A 280 5.10 12.12 13.53
N GLU A 281 5.69 12.73 14.56
CA GLU A 281 5.41 14.14 14.89
C GLU A 281 5.77 15.10 13.74
N ASN A 282 6.88 14.84 13.04
CA ASN A 282 7.25 15.66 11.88
C ASN A 282 6.26 15.48 10.71
N GLU A 283 5.79 14.25 10.47
CA GLU A 283 4.75 14.01 9.47
C GLU A 283 3.44 14.71 9.82
N LYS A 284 3.01 14.66 11.08
CA LYS A 284 1.82 15.40 11.54
C LYS A 284 1.97 16.90 11.39
N LYS A 285 3.16 17.44 11.72
CA LYS A 285 3.48 18.88 11.48
C LYS A 285 3.31 19.22 9.99
N TYR A 286 3.85 18.38 9.10
CA TYR A 286 3.69 18.58 7.68
C TYR A 286 2.21 18.55 7.25
N TYR A 287 1.43 17.54 7.70
CA TYR A 287 0.02 17.45 7.31
C TYR A 287 -0.80 18.66 7.75
N SER A 288 -0.52 19.17 8.94
CA SER A 288 -1.14 20.41 9.45
C SER A 288 -0.71 21.64 8.63
N ALA A 289 0.59 21.75 8.31
CA ALA A 289 1.13 22.82 7.48
C ALA A 289 0.55 22.78 6.06
N PHE A 290 0.41 21.59 5.48
CA PHE A 290 -0.20 21.40 4.17
C PHE A 290 -1.65 21.92 4.14
N LEU A 291 -2.49 21.52 5.08
CA LEU A 291 -3.88 21.97 5.14
C LEU A 291 -4.03 23.46 5.52
N LYS A 292 -3.03 24.03 6.20
CA LYS A 292 -2.96 25.48 6.45
C LYS A 292 -2.56 26.26 5.20
N LYS A 293 -1.63 25.70 4.39
CA LYS A 293 -1.17 26.32 3.14
C LYS A 293 -2.25 26.23 2.06
N TYR A 294 -3.00 25.15 1.99
CA TYR A 294 -4.06 24.91 1.00
C TYR A 294 -5.42 24.75 1.68
N PRO A 295 -6.00 25.87 2.20
CA PRO A 295 -7.18 25.81 3.04
C PRO A 295 -8.44 25.36 2.29
N ASP A 296 -8.54 25.67 0.99
CA ASP A 296 -9.71 25.31 0.19
C ASP A 296 -9.79 23.80 -0.05
N ILE A 297 -8.64 23.08 -0.06
CA ILE A 297 -8.62 21.61 -0.08
C ILE A 297 -9.31 21.06 1.18
N LYS A 298 -9.06 21.64 2.35
CA LYS A 298 -9.71 21.22 3.60
C LYS A 298 -11.21 21.43 3.55
N VAL A 299 -11.65 22.61 3.13
CA VAL A 299 -13.09 22.92 2.96
C VAL A 299 -13.74 22.00 1.95
N TRP A 300 -13.09 21.73 0.83
CA TRP A 300 -13.56 20.78 -0.18
C TRP A 300 -13.70 19.37 0.36
N HIS A 301 -12.75 18.89 1.16
CA HIS A 301 -12.83 17.60 1.84
C HIS A 301 -14.05 17.49 2.77
N GLU A 302 -14.38 18.56 3.48
CA GLU A 302 -15.56 18.62 4.36
C GLU A 302 -16.84 18.53 3.54
N LYS A 303 -16.94 19.32 2.47
CA LYS A 303 -18.07 19.28 1.53
C LYS A 303 -18.30 17.89 0.93
N LEU A 304 -17.23 17.21 0.48
CA LEU A 304 -17.31 15.85 -0.06
C LEU A 304 -17.87 14.86 0.97
N GLN A 305 -17.43 14.97 2.23
CA GLN A 305 -17.92 14.08 3.30
C GLN A 305 -19.39 14.36 3.60
N ASP A 306 -19.80 15.62 3.66
CA ASP A 306 -21.18 16.00 3.91
C ASP A 306 -22.10 15.57 2.78
N GLU A 307 -21.66 15.71 1.54
CA GLU A 307 -22.38 15.21 0.36
C GLU A 307 -22.54 13.69 0.44
N ALA A 308 -21.46 12.94 0.69
CA ALA A 308 -21.48 11.48 0.81
C ALA A 308 -22.39 11.00 1.96
N ILE A 309 -22.41 11.70 3.08
CA ILE A 309 -23.29 11.36 4.21
C ILE A 309 -24.76 11.60 3.86
N ARG A 310 -25.07 12.73 3.22
CA ARG A 310 -26.43 13.16 2.91
C ARG A 310 -27.04 12.38 1.74
N THR A 311 -26.31 12.28 0.62
CA THR A 311 -26.81 11.73 -0.65
C THR A 311 -26.40 10.29 -0.89
N LYS A 312 -25.42 9.76 -0.12
CA LYS A 312 -24.78 8.47 -0.35
C LYS A 312 -24.02 8.39 -1.68
N VAL A 313 -23.85 9.52 -2.37
CA VAL A 313 -23.16 9.64 -3.65
C VAL A 313 -22.31 10.89 -3.64
N VAL A 314 -21.16 10.84 -4.31
CA VAL A 314 -20.34 12.02 -4.63
C VAL A 314 -20.27 12.11 -6.14
N THR A 315 -20.61 13.28 -6.69
CA THR A 315 -20.64 13.53 -8.13
C THR A 315 -19.51 14.47 -8.55
N LEU A 316 -18.72 14.05 -9.53
CA LEU A 316 -17.67 14.86 -10.12
C LEU A 316 -18.23 15.87 -11.14
N PRO A 317 -17.48 16.94 -11.47
CA PRO A 317 -17.85 17.87 -12.55
C PRO A 317 -18.03 17.18 -13.92
N THR A 318 -17.40 16.03 -14.14
CA THR A 318 -17.56 15.19 -15.33
C THR A 318 -18.87 14.40 -15.36
N GLY A 319 -19.71 14.49 -14.33
CA GLY A 319 -20.91 13.67 -14.15
C GLY A 319 -20.67 12.28 -13.57
N ARG A 320 -19.41 11.87 -13.38
CA ARG A 320 -19.08 10.58 -12.78
C ARG A 320 -19.49 10.55 -11.32
N GLN A 321 -20.12 9.45 -10.90
CA GLN A 321 -20.64 9.25 -9.55
C GLN A 321 -19.92 8.14 -8.81
N TYR A 322 -19.71 8.34 -7.51
CA TYR A 322 -19.18 7.35 -6.58
C TYR A 322 -20.17 7.11 -5.46
N ALA A 323 -20.64 5.86 -5.35
CA ALA A 323 -21.60 5.48 -4.33
C ALA A 323 -20.90 5.12 -3.01
N PHE A 324 -21.41 5.68 -1.91
CA PHE A 324 -20.98 5.42 -0.54
C PHE A 324 -22.20 5.06 0.34
N PRO A 325 -22.88 3.94 0.09
CA PRO A 325 -24.18 3.62 0.73
C PRO A 325 -24.07 3.52 2.25
N LYS A 326 -22.87 3.29 2.79
CA LYS A 326 -22.58 3.19 4.23
C LYS A 326 -21.88 4.44 4.78
N ALA A 327 -21.95 5.57 4.10
CA ALA A 327 -21.39 6.81 4.60
C ALA A 327 -22.23 7.35 5.73
N GLU A 328 -21.64 7.47 6.91
CA GLU A 328 -22.30 7.96 8.14
C GLU A 328 -21.34 8.87 8.88
N ARG A 329 -21.88 9.84 9.63
CA ARG A 329 -21.06 10.70 10.48
C ARG A 329 -20.52 9.91 11.66
N MET A 330 -19.23 10.05 11.88
CA MET A 330 -18.54 9.43 13.01
C MET A 330 -18.51 10.39 14.21
N SER A 331 -18.31 9.86 15.41
CA SER A 331 -18.23 10.65 16.65
C SER A 331 -17.14 11.74 16.61
N TRP A 332 -16.10 11.55 15.83
CA TRP A 332 -15.03 12.53 15.64
C TRP A 332 -15.31 13.56 14.51
N GLY A 333 -16.51 13.59 13.97
CA GLY A 333 -17.00 14.58 13.01
C GLY A 333 -16.82 14.25 11.54
N GLY A 334 -15.95 13.29 11.18
CA GLY A 334 -15.75 12.88 9.79
C GLY A 334 -16.71 11.77 9.34
N ALA A 335 -16.59 11.34 8.08
CA ALA A 335 -17.40 10.26 7.50
C ALA A 335 -16.75 8.88 7.66
N THR A 336 -17.55 7.83 7.74
CA THR A 336 -17.07 6.46 7.46
C THR A 336 -16.49 6.42 6.04
N SER A 337 -15.40 5.70 5.84
CA SER A 337 -14.69 5.67 4.54
C SER A 337 -14.14 7.02 4.06
N SER A 338 -13.90 7.98 4.97
CA SER A 338 -13.41 9.34 4.68
C SER A 338 -12.27 9.37 3.65
N THR A 339 -11.28 8.48 3.79
CA THR A 339 -10.15 8.39 2.83
C THR A 339 -10.62 8.07 1.41
N ARG A 340 -11.57 7.16 1.23
CA ARG A 340 -12.12 6.82 -0.09
C ARG A 340 -12.94 7.96 -0.67
N ILE A 341 -13.74 8.62 0.15
CA ILE A 341 -14.56 9.78 -0.24
C ILE A 341 -13.69 10.91 -0.82
N LYS A 342 -12.51 11.14 -0.23
CA LYS A 342 -11.54 12.15 -0.67
C LYS A 342 -10.69 11.68 -1.86
N ASN A 343 -10.31 10.41 -1.88
CA ASN A 343 -9.40 9.85 -2.87
C ASN A 343 -10.07 9.59 -4.23
N TYR A 344 -11.28 9.03 -4.26
CA TYR A 344 -11.93 8.62 -5.48
C TYR A 344 -12.18 9.78 -6.45
N PRO A 345 -12.64 10.96 -5.99
CA PRO A 345 -12.78 12.13 -6.85
C PRO A 345 -11.46 12.56 -7.51
N VAL A 346 -10.38 12.63 -6.73
CA VAL A 346 -9.07 13.04 -7.26
C VAL A 346 -8.58 12.04 -8.30
N GLN A 347 -8.54 10.75 -7.94
CA GLN A 347 -8.05 9.74 -8.87
C GLN A 347 -8.94 9.58 -10.09
N GLY A 348 -10.25 9.64 -9.92
CA GLY A 348 -11.19 9.46 -11.01
C GLY A 348 -11.22 10.62 -11.99
N PHE A 349 -11.05 11.85 -11.52
CA PHE A 349 -10.91 13.03 -12.38
C PHE A 349 -9.56 13.02 -13.11
N ALA A 350 -8.48 12.60 -12.43
CA ALA A 350 -7.16 12.50 -13.04
C ALA A 350 -7.07 11.43 -14.14
N THR A 351 -8.03 10.49 -14.22
CA THR A 351 -8.04 9.40 -15.19
C THR A 351 -9.12 9.53 -16.26
N ALA A 352 -10.01 10.51 -16.12
CA ALA A 352 -11.02 10.85 -17.11
C ALA A 352 -10.40 11.73 -18.21
#